data_0b5d4f97e177965e415f5907e24242ab
#
_entry.id   0b5d4f97e177965e415f5907e24242ab
#
_cell.length_a   1.000
_cell.length_b   1.000
_cell.length_c   1.000
_cell.angle_alpha   90.00
_cell.angle_beta   90.00
_cell.angle_gamma   90.00
#
_symmetry.space_group_name_H-M   'P 1'
#
loop_
_entity.id
_entity.type
_entity.pdbx_description
1 polymer ?
#
loop_
_entity_poly.entity_id
_entity_poly.type
_entity_poly.pdbx_seq_one_letter_code
_entity_poly.pdbx_strand_id
1 'polypeptide(L)'
;MLRFFLIFLTVTSLFGAKVEDFRWKNGVTYSDFLRDNKLPRKHLLENLDVDDRRLVEEIRAGVNCNYLRDNNNEIEQVLIPLNDELQIHIYKTKKSYKFEAIPIISNTKVEAFTLKIESNPSVDIKRETGSINLVSIFSAAFGTSLDFTALQKGDDLVMIYEQKYRLGKPFSMPTLKSGMVETNNKPHFIYLNKDGRYYDEKGTQIESFLLARPVKGARISSRFTKRRFHPVLKKWKAHLGMDYAARRGTPVVAAGSGKVVHAARLGSYGKLIKIRHKDGYETRYAHLKSYRRGIKRGKRVKKGQTIGYVGSTGRSTGPHLHFELRKKGRAINPAKRVQLTTKKLKKKEKEAFLKLSKNYNESIALHLENETKFVKQQKIYKQCYFNNECEEKKIDG
;
A
#
# COMPACT_ATOMS: atom_id res chain seq x y z
N MET A 1 44.91 27.03 57.27
CA MET A 1 45.05 25.75 56.56
C MET A 1 43.71 25.49 55.78
N LEU A 2 43.66 25.83 54.51
CA LEU A 2 42.53 25.70 53.71
C LEU A 2 42.64 24.39 52.86
N ARG A 3 41.86 23.38 53.20
CA ARG A 3 41.87 22.11 52.44
C ARG A 3 40.99 22.27 51.20
N PHE A 4 41.60 22.32 50.02
CA PHE A 4 40.93 22.17 48.72
C PHE A 4 40.47 20.74 48.55
N PHE A 5 39.15 20.51 48.51
CA PHE A 5 38.56 19.26 48.07
C PHE A 5 38.49 19.32 46.54
N LEU A 6 39.37 18.59 45.85
CA LEU A 6 39.24 18.33 44.42
C LEU A 6 38.09 17.36 44.21
N ILE A 7 36.95 17.85 43.73
CA ILE A 7 35.88 16.98 43.23
C ILE A 7 36.33 16.50 41.86
N PHE A 8 36.75 15.23 41.79
CA PHE A 8 36.88 14.52 40.51
C PHE A 8 35.49 14.31 39.95
N LEU A 9 35.07 15.17 38.99
CA LEU A 9 33.95 14.89 38.11
C LEU A 9 34.40 13.75 37.17
N THR A 10 34.07 12.52 37.51
CA THR A 10 34.13 11.42 36.57
C THR A 10 33.04 11.68 35.53
N VAL A 11 33.41 12.24 34.39
CA VAL A 11 32.59 12.24 33.18
C VAL A 11 32.48 10.77 32.78
N THR A 12 31.45 10.10 33.25
CA THR A 12 31.02 8.84 32.65
C THR A 12 30.51 9.17 31.24
N SER A 13 31.40 9.04 30.26
CA SER A 13 30.98 9.05 28.85
C SER A 13 29.95 7.94 28.68
N LEU A 14 28.69 8.32 28.54
CA LEU A 14 27.62 7.44 28.07
C LEU A 14 27.98 7.09 26.62
N PHE A 15 28.75 6.05 26.42
CA PHE A 15 28.94 5.41 25.14
C PHE A 15 27.61 4.70 24.78
N GLY A 16 26.77 5.38 24.02
CA GLY A 16 25.49 4.85 23.61
C GLY A 16 25.66 3.78 22.52
N ALA A 17 25.06 2.63 22.74
CA ALA A 17 24.94 1.61 21.71
C ALA A 17 24.38 2.21 20.40
N LYS A 18 24.95 1.82 19.26
CA LYS A 18 24.61 2.38 17.95
C LYS A 18 23.51 1.57 17.28
N VAL A 19 22.42 2.23 16.92
CA VAL A 19 21.33 1.62 16.14
C VAL A 19 21.57 1.84 14.64
N GLU A 20 21.62 0.75 13.90
CA GLU A 20 21.80 0.76 12.45
C GLU A 20 20.58 0.13 11.75
N ASP A 21 20.15 0.74 10.65
CA ASP A 21 19.15 0.16 9.79
C ASP A 21 19.79 -0.66 8.70
N PHE A 22 19.18 -1.80 8.38
CA PHE A 22 19.51 -2.53 7.19
C PHE A 22 18.24 -3.04 6.50
N ARG A 23 18.35 -3.29 5.21
CA ARG A 23 17.24 -3.84 4.43
C ARG A 23 17.55 -5.29 4.09
N TRP A 24 16.61 -6.20 4.39
CA TRP A 24 16.76 -7.61 4.04
C TRP A 24 16.90 -7.75 2.53
N LYS A 25 18.01 -8.29 2.06
CA LYS A 25 18.32 -8.39 0.63
C LYS A 25 17.50 -9.50 -0.04
N ASN A 26 17.21 -9.32 -1.32
CA ASN A 26 16.54 -10.36 -2.10
C ASN A 26 17.46 -11.58 -2.29
N GLY A 27 16.92 -12.78 -2.09
CA GLY A 27 17.67 -14.04 -2.23
C GLY A 27 18.52 -14.42 -1.00
N VAL A 28 18.61 -13.57 0.04
CA VAL A 28 19.32 -13.90 1.28
C VAL A 28 18.41 -14.71 2.18
N THR A 29 18.84 -15.90 2.56
CA THR A 29 18.15 -16.74 3.54
C THR A 29 18.50 -16.32 4.96
N TYR A 30 17.70 -16.75 5.94
CA TYR A 30 18.03 -16.55 7.35
C TYR A 30 19.39 -17.20 7.74
N SER A 31 19.69 -18.38 7.18
CA SER A 31 20.98 -19.05 7.35
C SER A 31 22.15 -18.24 6.79
N ASP A 32 21.99 -17.62 5.62
CA ASP A 32 23.00 -16.73 5.03
C ASP A 32 23.20 -15.49 5.91
N PHE A 33 22.10 -14.91 6.41
CA PHE A 33 22.16 -13.77 7.31
C PHE A 33 22.97 -14.08 8.58
N LEU A 34 22.74 -15.24 9.22
CA LEU A 34 23.50 -15.65 10.40
C LEU A 34 24.99 -15.85 10.08
N ARG A 35 25.31 -16.49 8.96
CA ARG A 35 26.70 -16.71 8.51
C ARG A 35 27.42 -15.38 8.26
N ASP A 36 26.79 -14.50 7.48
CA ASP A 36 27.39 -13.23 7.04
C ASP A 36 27.61 -12.26 8.22
N ASN A 37 26.82 -12.39 9.27
CA ASN A 37 26.95 -11.62 10.51
C ASN A 37 27.72 -12.35 11.63
N LYS A 38 28.30 -13.53 11.37
CA LYS A 38 29.05 -14.34 12.33
C LYS A 38 28.22 -14.71 13.58
N LEU A 39 26.92 -14.88 13.43
CA LEU A 39 26.01 -15.25 14.50
C LEU A 39 25.95 -16.79 14.66
N PRO A 40 25.81 -17.34 15.90
CA PRO A 40 25.89 -18.77 16.15
C PRO A 40 24.65 -19.53 15.62
N ARG A 41 24.81 -20.26 14.53
CA ARG A 41 23.73 -21.00 13.88
C ARG A 41 23.09 -22.05 14.79
N LYS A 42 23.89 -22.73 15.62
CA LYS A 42 23.40 -23.77 16.53
C LYS A 42 22.26 -23.27 17.42
N HIS A 43 22.41 -22.09 18.00
CA HIS A 43 21.41 -21.51 18.91
C HIS A 43 20.28 -20.78 18.20
N LEU A 44 20.53 -20.21 17.02
CA LEU A 44 19.62 -19.32 16.32
C LEU A 44 18.87 -19.96 15.14
N LEU A 45 19.22 -21.20 14.76
CA LEU A 45 18.58 -21.92 13.67
C LEU A 45 18.37 -23.42 13.98
N GLU A 46 19.43 -24.13 14.40
CA GLU A 46 19.37 -25.58 14.54
C GLU A 46 18.51 -26.03 15.72
N ASN A 47 18.54 -25.27 16.82
CA ASN A 47 17.77 -25.53 18.03
C ASN A 47 16.39 -24.87 18.06
N LEU A 48 15.98 -24.16 16.98
CA LEU A 48 14.63 -23.60 16.89
C LEU A 48 13.59 -24.74 16.81
N ASP A 49 12.46 -24.56 17.46
CA ASP A 49 11.32 -25.43 17.30
C ASP A 49 10.67 -25.27 15.92
N VAL A 50 9.63 -26.08 15.66
CA VAL A 50 8.96 -26.10 14.35
C VAL A 50 8.26 -24.78 14.05
N ASP A 51 7.70 -24.11 15.05
CA ASP A 51 6.95 -22.88 14.85
C ASP A 51 7.91 -21.71 14.62
N ASP A 52 8.99 -21.60 15.39
CA ASP A 52 10.03 -20.59 15.18
C ASP A 52 10.74 -20.76 13.82
N ARG A 53 10.95 -21.99 13.36
CA ARG A 53 11.48 -22.24 12.01
C ARG A 53 10.55 -21.72 10.91
N ARG A 54 9.24 -21.84 11.08
CA ARG A 54 8.26 -21.25 10.14
C ARG A 54 8.34 -19.73 10.11
N LEU A 55 8.58 -19.08 11.27
CA LEU A 55 8.70 -17.63 11.33
C LEU A 55 9.89 -17.09 10.53
N VAL A 56 11.03 -17.78 10.55
CA VAL A 56 12.19 -17.33 9.76
C VAL A 56 11.97 -17.50 8.24
N GLU A 57 11.08 -18.39 7.80
CA GLU A 57 10.67 -18.53 6.41
C GLU A 57 9.73 -17.40 5.95
N GLU A 58 9.08 -16.69 6.88
CA GLU A 58 8.21 -15.55 6.57
C GLU A 58 8.98 -14.24 6.33
N ILE A 59 10.28 -14.19 6.58
CA ILE A 59 11.10 -13.00 6.35
C ILE A 59 11.07 -12.62 4.87
N ARG A 60 10.67 -11.38 4.59
CA ARG A 60 10.49 -10.90 3.21
C ARG A 60 11.65 -10.01 2.78
N ALA A 61 12.05 -10.16 1.53
CA ALA A 61 12.99 -9.23 0.91
C ALA A 61 12.45 -7.79 0.94
N GLY A 62 13.34 -6.85 1.24
CA GLY A 62 13.02 -5.43 1.30
C GLY A 62 12.47 -4.94 2.64
N VAL A 63 12.27 -5.83 3.64
CA VAL A 63 11.87 -5.39 4.99
C VAL A 63 13.01 -4.62 5.65
N ASN A 64 12.66 -3.52 6.34
CA ASN A 64 13.62 -2.73 7.12
C ASN A 64 13.82 -3.36 8.49
N CYS A 65 15.03 -3.78 8.74
CA CYS A 65 15.49 -4.40 9.99
C CYS A 65 16.43 -3.46 10.73
N ASN A 66 16.74 -3.78 11.99
CA ASN A 66 17.62 -2.95 12.81
C ASN A 66 18.65 -3.83 13.52
N TYR A 67 19.90 -3.32 13.60
CA TYR A 67 20.93 -3.77 14.52
C TYR A 67 21.02 -2.80 15.68
N LEU A 68 21.28 -3.32 16.88
CA LEU A 68 21.89 -2.61 17.98
C LEU A 68 23.32 -3.17 18.12
N ARG A 69 24.33 -2.32 18.00
CA ARG A 69 25.73 -2.69 18.15
C ARG A 69 26.35 -2.04 19.35
N ASP A 70 27.28 -2.74 20.00
CA ASP A 70 28.09 -2.19 21.05
C ASP A 70 29.23 -1.30 20.51
N ASN A 71 30.06 -0.78 21.43
CA ASN A 71 31.21 0.06 21.09
C ASN A 71 32.30 -0.67 20.29
N ASN A 72 32.34 -2.00 20.37
CA ASN A 72 33.26 -2.84 19.60
C ASN A 72 32.68 -3.23 18.23
N ASN A 73 31.55 -2.63 17.86
CA ASN A 73 30.81 -2.94 16.63
C ASN A 73 30.25 -4.38 16.59
N GLU A 74 30.16 -5.06 17.74
CA GLU A 74 29.50 -6.36 17.85
C GLU A 74 27.99 -6.20 17.90
N ILE A 75 27.27 -7.18 17.36
CA ILE A 75 25.81 -7.19 17.36
C ILE A 75 25.32 -7.56 18.75
N GLU A 76 24.69 -6.62 19.44
CA GLU A 76 24.00 -6.85 20.70
C GLU A 76 22.57 -7.35 20.49
N GLN A 77 21.86 -6.78 19.51
CA GLN A 77 20.50 -7.15 19.19
C GLN A 77 20.20 -7.00 17.70
N VAL A 78 19.25 -7.80 17.19
CA VAL A 78 18.69 -7.66 15.86
C VAL A 78 17.18 -7.71 15.96
N LEU A 79 16.49 -6.81 15.26
CA LEU A 79 15.04 -6.80 15.12
C LEU A 79 14.66 -6.98 13.65
N ILE A 80 13.93 -8.04 13.36
CA ILE A 80 13.49 -8.40 11.98
C ILE A 80 11.97 -8.44 11.97
N PRO A 81 11.28 -7.39 11.46
CA PRO A 81 9.82 -7.41 11.34
C PRO A 81 9.33 -8.47 10.35
N LEU A 82 8.36 -9.26 10.76
CA LEU A 82 7.65 -10.22 9.91
C LEU A 82 6.37 -9.60 9.30
N ASN A 83 5.68 -8.81 10.09
CA ASN A 83 4.48 -8.08 9.71
C ASN A 83 4.35 -6.79 10.56
N ASP A 84 3.16 -6.18 10.62
CA ASP A 84 2.91 -4.94 11.35
C ASP A 84 2.76 -5.13 12.88
N GLU A 85 2.83 -6.36 13.38
CA GLU A 85 2.55 -6.71 14.79
C GLU A 85 3.64 -7.58 15.42
N LEU A 86 4.37 -8.38 14.62
CA LEU A 86 5.31 -9.39 15.09
C LEU A 86 6.69 -9.20 14.46
N GLN A 87 7.73 -9.37 15.25
CA GLN A 87 9.13 -9.34 14.82
C GLN A 87 9.95 -10.43 15.49
N ILE A 88 10.97 -10.89 14.80
CA ILE A 88 12.05 -11.70 15.40
C ILE A 88 12.99 -10.77 16.14
N HIS A 89 13.32 -11.12 17.37
CA HIS A 89 14.31 -10.48 18.23
C HIS A 89 15.44 -11.49 18.49
N ILE A 90 16.62 -11.14 18.02
CA ILE A 90 17.86 -11.86 18.35
C ILE A 90 18.64 -10.98 19.30
N TYR A 91 19.08 -11.49 20.43
CA TYR A 91 19.85 -10.72 21.40
C TYR A 91 20.93 -11.52 22.06
N LYS A 92 22.04 -10.84 22.39
CA LYS A 92 23.22 -11.38 23.06
C LYS A 92 22.94 -11.58 24.55
N THR A 93 23.36 -12.71 25.07
CA THR A 93 23.32 -13.04 26.49
C THR A 93 24.76 -13.28 27.00
N LYS A 94 24.94 -13.43 28.29
CA LYS A 94 26.29 -13.73 28.87
C LYS A 94 26.95 -14.97 28.27
N LYS A 95 26.18 -15.94 27.74
CA LYS A 95 26.69 -17.23 27.24
C LYS A 95 26.62 -17.37 25.72
N SER A 96 25.65 -16.74 25.07
CA SER A 96 25.37 -16.91 23.65
C SER A 96 24.30 -15.91 23.18
N TYR A 97 23.72 -16.14 22.00
CA TYR A 97 22.56 -15.41 21.48
C TYR A 97 21.28 -16.20 21.70
N LYS A 98 20.18 -15.50 21.91
CA LYS A 98 18.81 -16.04 21.94
C LYS A 98 17.96 -15.52 20.81
N PHE A 99 16.98 -16.33 20.43
CA PHE A 99 15.92 -16.01 19.47
C PHE A 99 14.59 -15.94 20.19
N GLU A 100 13.80 -14.92 19.93
CA GLU A 100 12.43 -14.77 20.42
C GLU A 100 11.56 -14.10 19.37
N ALA A 101 10.31 -14.51 19.28
CA ALA A 101 9.29 -13.81 18.52
C ALA A 101 8.54 -12.85 19.46
N ILE A 102 8.67 -11.56 19.24
CA ILE A 102 8.12 -10.53 20.14
C ILE A 102 7.15 -9.60 19.39
N PRO A 103 6.15 -9.02 20.09
CA PRO A 103 5.32 -7.98 19.52
C PRO A 103 6.14 -6.76 19.09
N ILE A 104 5.69 -6.10 18.01
CA ILE A 104 6.29 -4.83 17.60
C ILE A 104 5.70 -3.72 18.46
N ILE A 105 6.57 -3.05 19.23
CA ILE A 105 6.20 -1.82 19.91
C ILE A 105 6.18 -0.68 18.89
N SER A 106 5.02 -0.08 18.72
CA SER A 106 4.82 1.06 17.84
C SER A 106 3.88 2.07 18.49
N ASN A 107 4.10 3.35 18.23
CA ASN A 107 3.15 4.39 18.54
C ASN A 107 2.44 4.84 17.27
N THR A 108 1.19 5.24 17.43
CA THR A 108 0.35 5.71 16.33
C THR A 108 0.12 7.20 16.50
N LYS A 109 0.33 7.98 15.41
CA LYS A 109 0.07 9.41 15.39
C LYS A 109 -0.90 9.73 14.27
N VAL A 110 -1.78 10.69 14.53
CA VAL A 110 -2.58 11.34 13.48
C VAL A 110 -1.81 12.57 13.03
N GLU A 111 -1.56 12.65 11.76
CA GLU A 111 -0.78 13.72 11.12
C GLU A 111 -1.57 14.32 9.97
N ALA A 112 -1.25 15.57 9.65
CA ALA A 112 -1.84 16.25 8.52
C ALA A 112 -0.80 17.07 7.77
N PHE A 113 -1.09 17.33 6.51
CA PHE A 113 -0.38 18.33 5.72
C PHE A 113 -1.31 18.91 4.64
N THR A 114 -0.96 20.11 4.21
CA THR A 114 -1.56 20.78 3.05
C THR A 114 -0.52 20.94 1.97
N LEU A 115 -0.96 20.99 0.73
CA LEU A 115 -0.14 21.42 -0.40
C LEU A 115 -1.01 22.02 -1.49
N LYS A 116 -0.42 22.92 -2.28
CA LYS A 116 -1.02 23.39 -3.53
C LYS A 116 -0.55 22.52 -4.69
N ILE A 117 -1.49 22.14 -5.56
CA ILE A 117 -1.19 21.33 -6.75
C ILE A 117 -0.38 22.18 -7.73
N GLU A 118 0.81 21.70 -8.09
CA GLU A 118 1.67 22.30 -9.09
C GLU A 118 1.57 21.59 -10.44
N SER A 119 1.45 20.26 -10.43
CA SER A 119 1.41 19.47 -11.65
C SER A 119 0.45 18.29 -11.57
N ASN A 120 0.67 17.43 -10.59
CA ASN A 120 -0.12 16.22 -10.37
C ASN A 120 -0.04 15.81 -8.90
N PRO A 121 -1.17 15.50 -8.25
CA PRO A 121 -1.17 15.18 -6.81
C PRO A 121 -0.17 14.09 -6.42
N SER A 122 0.00 13.06 -7.24
CA SER A 122 0.94 11.97 -6.93
C SER A 122 2.40 12.42 -6.98
N VAL A 123 2.75 13.30 -7.91
CA VAL A 123 4.08 13.88 -8.04
C VAL A 123 4.32 14.88 -6.91
N ASP A 124 3.34 15.74 -6.66
CA ASP A 124 3.45 16.81 -5.68
C ASP A 124 3.51 16.25 -4.25
N ILE A 125 2.66 15.26 -3.89
CA ILE A 125 2.73 14.55 -2.62
C ILE A 125 4.11 13.89 -2.44
N LYS A 126 4.63 13.22 -3.48
CA LYS A 126 5.95 12.58 -3.39
C LYS A 126 7.07 13.59 -3.23
N ARG A 127 7.01 14.72 -3.93
CA ARG A 127 8.00 15.81 -3.84
C ARG A 127 8.03 16.39 -2.43
N GLU A 128 6.86 16.70 -1.88
CA GLU A 128 6.73 17.31 -0.56
C GLU A 128 7.10 16.35 0.58
N THR A 129 6.58 15.14 0.54
CA THR A 129 6.69 14.19 1.65
C THR A 129 7.82 13.16 1.52
N GLY A 130 8.32 12.93 0.31
CA GLY A 130 9.21 11.80 -0.01
C GLY A 130 8.52 10.42 0.08
N SER A 131 7.26 10.34 0.48
CA SER A 131 6.55 9.11 0.80
C SER A 131 5.73 8.56 -0.35
N ILE A 132 6.14 7.40 -0.89
CA ILE A 132 5.34 6.65 -1.88
C ILE A 132 4.08 6.04 -1.24
N ASN A 133 4.10 5.80 0.06
CA ASN A 133 2.95 5.25 0.78
C ASN A 133 1.82 6.28 0.87
N LEU A 134 2.12 7.56 1.13
CA LEU A 134 1.13 8.65 1.10
C LEU A 134 0.53 8.82 -0.29
N VAL A 135 1.35 8.76 -1.35
CA VAL A 135 0.85 8.73 -2.74
C VAL A 135 -0.10 7.56 -2.97
N SER A 136 0.23 6.39 -2.43
CA SER A 136 -0.57 5.18 -2.62
C SER A 136 -1.93 5.28 -1.94
N ILE A 137 -2.00 5.75 -0.69
CA ILE A 137 -3.27 5.91 0.04
C ILE A 137 -4.12 7.02 -0.57
N PHE A 138 -3.51 8.13 -0.99
CA PHE A 138 -4.19 9.19 -1.73
C PHE A 138 -4.83 8.65 -3.01
N SER A 139 -4.04 7.98 -3.85
CA SER A 139 -4.52 7.42 -5.12
C SER A 139 -5.59 6.35 -4.94
N ALA A 140 -5.51 5.56 -3.86
CA ALA A 140 -6.53 4.56 -3.53
C ALA A 140 -7.85 5.21 -3.11
N ALA A 141 -7.80 6.29 -2.33
CA ALA A 141 -8.95 6.99 -1.81
C ALA A 141 -9.62 7.87 -2.87
N PHE A 142 -8.88 8.81 -3.44
CA PHE A 142 -9.41 9.79 -4.39
C PHE A 142 -9.46 9.29 -5.83
N GLY A 143 -8.67 8.27 -6.15
CA GLY A 143 -8.51 7.79 -7.53
C GLY A 143 -9.80 7.38 -8.24
N THR A 144 -10.91 7.28 -7.54
CA THR A 144 -12.22 6.90 -8.09
C THR A 144 -13.29 7.95 -7.91
N SER A 145 -13.10 8.88 -6.98
CA SER A 145 -14.04 9.95 -6.68
C SER A 145 -13.76 11.23 -7.48
N LEU A 146 -12.52 11.44 -7.92
CA LEU A 146 -12.09 12.64 -8.61
C LEU A 146 -11.68 12.37 -10.06
N ASP A 147 -12.03 13.31 -10.94
CA ASP A 147 -11.42 13.43 -12.27
C ASP A 147 -10.15 14.29 -12.18
N PHE A 148 -9.00 13.63 -12.09
CA PHE A 148 -7.72 14.35 -11.99
C PHE A 148 -7.35 15.17 -13.24
N THR A 149 -8.11 15.07 -14.32
CA THR A 149 -7.94 15.96 -15.49
C THR A 149 -8.58 17.33 -15.27
N ALA A 150 -9.41 17.47 -14.25
CA ALA A 150 -10.06 18.74 -13.86
C ALA A 150 -9.24 19.53 -12.84
N LEU A 151 -8.12 18.98 -12.34
CA LEU A 151 -7.22 19.67 -11.42
C LEU A 151 -6.45 20.77 -12.13
N GLN A 152 -6.33 21.90 -11.47
CA GLN A 152 -5.59 23.07 -11.92
C GLN A 152 -4.40 23.33 -11.00
N LYS A 153 -3.41 24.06 -11.52
CA LYS A 153 -2.33 24.57 -10.70
C LYS A 153 -2.91 25.58 -9.68
N GLY A 154 -2.52 25.41 -8.42
CA GLY A 154 -3.01 26.22 -7.31
C GLY A 154 -4.16 25.59 -6.52
N ASP A 155 -4.82 24.52 -7.04
CA ASP A 155 -5.84 23.79 -6.29
C ASP A 155 -5.28 23.26 -4.96
N ASP A 156 -6.08 23.35 -3.90
CA ASP A 156 -5.68 22.91 -2.57
C ASP A 156 -5.88 21.41 -2.37
N LEU A 157 -4.93 20.80 -1.64
CA LEU A 157 -5.00 19.43 -1.20
C LEU A 157 -4.67 19.34 0.29
N VAL A 158 -5.53 18.65 1.05
CA VAL A 158 -5.30 18.33 2.47
C VAL A 158 -5.40 16.84 2.69
N MET A 159 -4.46 16.28 3.46
CA MET A 159 -4.52 14.91 3.93
C MET A 159 -4.38 14.83 5.44
N ILE A 160 -5.32 14.17 6.10
CA ILE A 160 -5.26 13.79 7.52
C ILE A 160 -5.15 12.27 7.55
N TYR A 161 -4.08 11.76 8.11
CA TYR A 161 -3.78 10.33 8.08
C TYR A 161 -3.20 9.84 9.41
N GLU A 162 -3.38 8.56 9.68
CA GLU A 162 -2.82 7.85 10.82
C GLU A 162 -1.59 7.09 10.36
N GLN A 163 -0.46 7.28 11.04
CA GLN A 163 0.81 6.62 10.77
C GLN A 163 1.32 5.92 12.01
N LYS A 164 1.70 4.65 11.88
CA LYS A 164 2.45 3.93 12.91
C LYS A 164 3.94 4.25 12.81
N TYR A 165 4.56 4.43 13.96
CA TYR A 165 6.00 4.67 14.10
C TYR A 165 6.64 3.56 14.91
N ARG A 166 7.74 3.03 14.40
CA ARG A 166 8.60 2.06 15.06
C ARG A 166 10.02 2.61 15.10
N LEU A 167 10.65 2.64 16.26
CA LEU A 167 11.99 3.22 16.43
C LEU A 167 12.10 4.66 15.87
N GLY A 168 11.07 5.48 16.10
CA GLY A 168 11.02 6.85 15.61
C GLY A 168 10.80 7.03 14.10
N LYS A 169 10.63 5.95 13.33
CA LYS A 169 10.43 5.99 11.87
C LYS A 169 9.02 5.55 11.45
N PRO A 170 8.48 6.14 10.37
CA PRO A 170 7.26 5.64 9.77
C PRO A 170 7.36 4.14 9.48
N PHE A 171 6.41 3.38 9.99
CA PHE A 171 6.33 1.94 9.90
C PHE A 171 4.94 1.54 9.42
N SER A 172 4.84 0.54 8.57
CA SER A 172 3.61 0.12 7.91
C SER A 172 3.01 1.14 6.92
N MET A 173 1.92 0.75 6.27
CA MET A 173 1.16 1.61 5.38
C MET A 173 0.30 2.57 6.21
N PRO A 174 0.35 3.89 5.99
CA PRO A 174 -0.53 4.82 6.68
C PRO A 174 -1.99 4.61 6.30
N THR A 175 -2.90 5.08 7.15
CA THR A 175 -4.35 5.02 6.91
C THR A 175 -4.87 6.43 6.74
N LEU A 176 -5.38 6.78 5.56
CA LEU A 176 -6.05 8.06 5.34
C LEU A 176 -7.32 8.12 6.18
N LYS A 177 -7.44 9.09 7.08
CA LYS A 177 -8.62 9.30 7.93
C LYS A 177 -9.62 10.22 7.25
N SER A 178 -9.11 11.29 6.67
CA SER A 178 -9.88 12.26 5.89
C SER A 178 -8.98 12.99 4.91
N GLY A 179 -9.54 13.58 3.89
CA GLY A 179 -8.82 14.43 2.97
C GLY A 179 -9.76 15.30 2.14
N MET A 180 -9.21 16.34 1.61
CA MET A 180 -9.88 17.27 0.71
C MET A 180 -9.01 17.53 -0.51
N VAL A 181 -9.63 17.64 -1.67
CA VAL A 181 -8.99 18.12 -2.91
C VAL A 181 -9.93 19.09 -3.58
N GLU A 182 -9.44 20.26 -3.88
CA GLU A 182 -10.16 21.24 -4.68
C GLU A 182 -10.07 20.91 -6.16
N THR A 183 -11.17 21.11 -6.89
CA THR A 183 -11.21 21.06 -8.36
C THR A 183 -12.24 22.05 -8.88
N ASN A 184 -11.86 22.92 -9.82
CA ASN A 184 -12.76 23.97 -10.34
C ASN A 184 -13.40 24.80 -9.21
N ASN A 185 -12.62 25.22 -8.22
CA ASN A 185 -13.04 25.98 -7.04
C ASN A 185 -14.13 25.26 -6.21
N LYS A 186 -14.15 23.91 -6.25
CA LYS A 186 -15.07 23.10 -5.45
C LYS A 186 -14.28 22.07 -4.64
N PRO A 187 -14.40 22.09 -3.30
CA PRO A 187 -13.78 21.10 -2.47
C PRO A 187 -14.49 19.74 -2.59
N HIS A 188 -13.71 18.67 -2.65
CA HIS A 188 -14.15 17.28 -2.65
C HIS A 188 -13.57 16.57 -1.46
N PHE A 189 -14.44 16.19 -0.53
CA PHE A 189 -14.03 15.56 0.73
C PHE A 189 -14.18 14.04 0.69
N ILE A 190 -13.34 13.41 1.48
CA ILE A 190 -13.32 11.96 1.70
C ILE A 190 -13.12 11.70 3.19
N TYR A 191 -13.89 10.76 3.75
CA TYR A 191 -13.82 10.40 5.17
C TYR A 191 -13.80 8.90 5.34
N LEU A 192 -12.88 8.41 6.18
CA LEU A 192 -12.87 7.02 6.64
C LEU A 192 -13.90 6.86 7.76
N ASN A 193 -14.91 6.04 7.54
CA ASN A 193 -15.91 5.72 8.55
C ASN A 193 -15.49 4.52 9.42
N LYS A 194 -16.15 4.31 10.55
CA LYS A 194 -15.90 3.22 11.51
C LYS A 194 -15.99 1.80 10.90
N ASP A 195 -16.72 1.65 9.79
CA ASP A 195 -16.80 0.39 9.05
C ASP A 195 -15.61 0.11 8.12
N GLY A 196 -14.55 0.94 8.18
CA GLY A 196 -13.35 0.85 7.35
C GLY A 196 -13.53 1.25 5.91
N ARG A 197 -14.59 1.98 5.56
CA ARG A 197 -14.90 2.43 4.21
C ARG A 197 -14.88 3.93 4.09
N TYR A 198 -14.58 4.41 2.89
CA TYR A 198 -14.60 5.84 2.58
C TYR A 198 -15.97 6.29 2.10
N TYR A 199 -16.37 7.48 2.52
CA TYR A 199 -17.63 8.14 2.17
C TYR A 199 -17.39 9.59 1.78
N ASP A 200 -18.28 10.10 0.91
CA ASP A 200 -18.38 11.53 0.58
C ASP A 200 -19.15 12.29 1.68
N GLU A 201 -19.25 13.60 1.55
CA GLU A 201 -19.97 14.48 2.47
C GLU A 201 -21.44 14.10 2.69
N LYS A 202 -22.06 13.45 1.70
CA LYS A 202 -23.47 13.03 1.74
C LYS A 202 -23.67 11.66 2.39
N GLY A 203 -22.58 11.06 2.89
CA GLY A 203 -22.59 9.69 3.41
C GLY A 203 -22.79 8.64 2.31
N THR A 204 -22.38 8.96 1.08
CA THR A 204 -22.34 8.00 -0.03
C THR A 204 -20.99 7.33 -0.06
N GLN A 205 -20.96 6.00 0.02
CA GLN A 205 -19.72 5.24 0.01
C GLN A 205 -18.92 5.49 -1.27
N ILE A 206 -17.65 5.85 -1.12
CA ILE A 206 -16.69 5.95 -2.21
C ILE A 206 -16.02 4.60 -2.37
N GLU A 207 -16.34 3.88 -3.42
CA GLU A 207 -15.74 2.58 -3.70
C GLU A 207 -15.14 2.57 -5.10
N SER A 208 -13.86 2.26 -5.19
CA SER A 208 -13.22 1.94 -6.46
C SER A 208 -13.74 0.60 -6.95
N PHE A 209 -14.67 0.63 -7.86
CA PHE A 209 -15.27 -0.58 -8.41
C PHE A 209 -14.26 -1.39 -9.23
N LEU A 210 -13.48 -0.74 -10.07
CA LEU A 210 -12.55 -1.39 -10.99
C LEU A 210 -11.10 -0.97 -10.72
N LEU A 211 -10.19 -1.90 -10.91
CA LEU A 211 -8.77 -1.61 -10.98
C LEU A 211 -8.46 -0.90 -12.30
N ALA A 212 -7.59 0.10 -12.26
CA ALA A 212 -7.16 0.78 -13.49
C ALA A 212 -6.43 -0.17 -14.44
N ARG A 213 -5.74 -1.19 -13.91
CA ARG A 213 -4.94 -2.14 -14.71
C ARG A 213 -5.09 -3.57 -14.16
N PRO A 214 -5.72 -4.48 -14.93
CA PRO A 214 -5.89 -5.87 -14.51
C PRO A 214 -4.60 -6.72 -14.63
N VAL A 215 -3.52 -6.14 -15.16
CA VAL A 215 -2.17 -6.73 -15.22
C VAL A 215 -1.17 -5.74 -14.66
N LYS A 216 -0.51 -6.10 -13.55
CA LYS A 216 0.48 -5.24 -12.88
C LYS A 216 1.69 -5.01 -13.80
N GLY A 217 2.14 -3.76 -13.92
CA GLY A 217 3.31 -3.39 -14.70
C GLY A 217 3.18 -3.47 -16.22
N ALA A 218 2.01 -3.88 -16.76
CA ALA A 218 1.82 -4.00 -18.18
C ALA A 218 1.74 -2.65 -18.90
N ARG A 219 2.37 -2.56 -20.07
CA ARG A 219 2.27 -1.41 -20.98
C ARG A 219 0.97 -1.50 -21.78
N ILE A 220 0.25 -0.38 -21.93
CA ILE A 220 -0.88 -0.30 -22.86
C ILE A 220 -0.33 -0.30 -24.29
N SER A 221 -0.62 -1.36 -25.04
CA SER A 221 -0.22 -1.49 -26.45
C SER A 221 -1.31 -1.01 -27.42
N SER A 222 -2.58 -1.06 -27.02
CA SER A 222 -3.68 -0.54 -27.82
C SER A 222 -4.79 0.01 -26.93
N ARG A 223 -5.29 1.21 -27.25
CA ARG A 223 -6.37 1.87 -26.51
C ARG A 223 -7.74 1.51 -27.08
N PHE A 224 -8.78 1.71 -26.28
CA PHE A 224 -10.17 1.65 -26.73
C PHE A 224 -10.42 2.71 -27.81
N THR A 225 -11.07 2.31 -28.91
CA THR A 225 -11.54 3.22 -29.95
C THR A 225 -12.80 2.69 -30.62
N LYS A 226 -13.71 3.56 -30.92
CA LYS A 226 -14.93 3.18 -31.68
C LYS A 226 -14.64 2.96 -33.17
N ARG A 227 -13.55 3.52 -33.70
CA ARG A 227 -13.17 3.42 -35.10
C ARG A 227 -11.66 3.53 -35.25
N ARG A 228 -11.03 2.48 -35.78
CA ARG A 228 -9.61 2.49 -36.22
C ARG A 228 -9.48 1.69 -37.52
N PHE A 229 -8.51 2.04 -38.33
CA PHE A 229 -8.13 1.23 -39.48
C PHE A 229 -7.39 -0.01 -39.00
N HIS A 230 -7.87 -1.18 -39.43
CA HIS A 230 -7.25 -2.46 -39.07
C HIS A 230 -6.24 -2.86 -40.16
N PRO A 231 -4.92 -2.83 -39.89
CA PRO A 231 -3.90 -2.94 -40.95
C PRO A 231 -3.96 -4.26 -41.69
N VAL A 232 -4.28 -5.35 -41.01
CA VAL A 232 -4.34 -6.70 -41.61
C VAL A 232 -5.64 -6.89 -42.43
N LEU A 233 -6.77 -6.38 -41.97
CA LEU A 233 -8.06 -6.55 -42.63
C LEU A 233 -8.39 -5.41 -43.61
N LYS A 234 -7.53 -4.39 -43.67
CA LYS A 234 -7.75 -3.18 -44.52
C LYS A 234 -9.15 -2.58 -44.39
N LYS A 235 -9.75 -2.68 -43.20
CA LYS A 235 -11.12 -2.20 -42.90
C LYS A 235 -11.14 -1.39 -41.60
N TRP A 236 -12.06 -0.45 -41.53
CA TRP A 236 -12.32 0.30 -40.31
C TRP A 236 -13.05 -0.60 -39.30
N LYS A 237 -12.47 -0.77 -38.12
CA LYS A 237 -13.04 -1.57 -37.03
C LYS A 237 -12.93 -0.85 -35.69
N ALA A 238 -13.88 -1.15 -34.82
CA ALA A 238 -13.81 -0.74 -33.43
C ALA A 238 -12.82 -1.64 -32.66
N HIS A 239 -12.10 -1.06 -31.71
CA HIS A 239 -11.37 -1.78 -30.67
C HIS A 239 -12.11 -1.59 -29.35
N LEU A 240 -12.95 -2.57 -28.99
CA LEU A 240 -13.91 -2.48 -27.89
C LEU A 240 -13.30 -2.72 -26.50
N GLY A 241 -11.97 -2.75 -26.41
CA GLY A 241 -11.21 -2.97 -25.18
C GLY A 241 -9.91 -2.19 -25.15
N MET A 242 -9.09 -2.52 -24.19
CA MET A 242 -7.69 -2.07 -24.09
C MET A 242 -6.76 -3.28 -24.08
N ASP A 243 -5.67 -3.20 -24.80
CA ASP A 243 -4.66 -4.25 -24.84
C ASP A 243 -3.50 -3.89 -23.91
N TYR A 244 -3.20 -4.82 -23.02
CA TYR A 244 -2.10 -4.73 -22.05
C TYR A 244 -1.01 -5.72 -22.43
N ALA A 245 0.08 -5.25 -23.03
CA ALA A 245 1.24 -6.06 -23.38
C ALA A 245 1.97 -6.51 -22.12
N ALA A 246 2.13 -7.82 -21.96
CA ALA A 246 2.84 -8.42 -20.83
C ALA A 246 3.38 -9.81 -21.24
N ARG A 247 4.39 -10.30 -20.53
CA ARG A 247 4.96 -11.62 -20.78
C ARG A 247 3.89 -12.71 -20.62
N ARG A 248 3.98 -13.74 -21.46
CA ARG A 248 3.12 -14.93 -21.36
C ARG A 248 3.26 -15.54 -19.95
N GLY A 249 2.11 -15.79 -19.30
CA GLY A 249 2.09 -16.32 -17.92
C GLY A 249 2.00 -15.26 -16.83
N THR A 250 2.08 -13.95 -17.15
CA THR A 250 1.86 -12.88 -16.16
C THR A 250 0.46 -13.00 -15.55
N PRO A 251 0.31 -12.89 -14.21
CA PRO A 251 -0.97 -12.96 -13.55
C PRO A 251 -1.95 -11.89 -14.02
N VAL A 252 -3.19 -12.31 -14.29
CA VAL A 252 -4.33 -11.44 -14.58
C VAL A 252 -5.25 -11.45 -13.38
N VAL A 253 -5.60 -10.25 -12.87
CA VAL A 253 -6.47 -10.10 -11.70
C VAL A 253 -7.85 -9.56 -12.09
N ALA A 254 -8.87 -9.95 -11.30
CA ALA A 254 -10.21 -9.41 -11.45
C ALA A 254 -10.21 -7.90 -11.17
N ALA A 255 -10.63 -7.10 -12.13
CA ALA A 255 -10.71 -5.65 -12.03
C ALA A 255 -11.75 -5.18 -10.99
N GLY A 256 -12.70 -6.02 -10.66
CA GLY A 256 -13.72 -5.77 -9.63
C GLY A 256 -14.26 -7.07 -9.04
N SER A 257 -14.89 -6.99 -7.87
CA SER A 257 -15.59 -8.12 -7.25
C SER A 257 -16.83 -8.47 -8.06
N GLY A 258 -17.13 -9.77 -8.27
CA GLY A 258 -18.27 -10.19 -9.06
C GLY A 258 -18.43 -11.70 -9.18
N LYS A 259 -19.32 -12.13 -10.08
CA LYS A 259 -19.57 -13.55 -10.39
C LYS A 259 -19.05 -13.86 -11.79
N VAL A 260 -18.22 -14.89 -11.90
CA VAL A 260 -17.76 -15.41 -13.20
C VAL A 260 -18.98 -15.97 -13.95
N VAL A 261 -19.30 -15.40 -15.09
CA VAL A 261 -20.43 -15.83 -15.95
C VAL A 261 -19.94 -16.63 -17.15
N HIS A 262 -18.63 -16.58 -17.45
CA HIS A 262 -17.99 -17.35 -18.51
C HIS A 262 -16.52 -17.60 -18.17
N ALA A 263 -16.05 -18.80 -18.34
CA ALA A 263 -14.64 -19.19 -18.26
C ALA A 263 -14.39 -20.36 -19.20
N ALA A 264 -14.36 -20.06 -20.50
CA ALA A 264 -14.17 -21.03 -21.58
C ALA A 264 -13.59 -20.34 -22.81
N ARG A 265 -13.28 -21.13 -23.85
CA ARG A 265 -12.85 -20.63 -25.15
C ARG A 265 -14.06 -19.99 -25.90
N LEU A 266 -13.86 -18.85 -26.53
CA LEU A 266 -14.91 -18.14 -27.28
C LEU A 266 -14.33 -17.44 -28.51
N GLY A 267 -14.49 -18.05 -29.68
CA GLY A 267 -14.15 -17.46 -30.97
C GLY A 267 -12.79 -16.74 -30.99
N SER A 268 -12.78 -15.51 -31.52
CA SER A 268 -11.58 -14.68 -31.64
C SER A 268 -10.97 -14.25 -30.31
N TYR A 269 -11.71 -14.26 -29.20
CA TYR A 269 -11.20 -13.97 -27.86
C TYR A 269 -10.25 -15.04 -27.33
N GLY A 270 -10.26 -16.26 -27.91
CA GLY A 270 -9.52 -17.39 -27.36
C GLY A 270 -10.05 -17.79 -25.98
N LYS A 271 -9.18 -18.08 -25.03
CA LYS A 271 -9.57 -18.34 -23.64
C LYS A 271 -10.01 -17.04 -22.96
N LEU A 272 -11.28 -17.02 -22.56
CA LEU A 272 -11.98 -15.83 -22.07
C LEU A 272 -12.58 -16.05 -20.69
N ILE A 273 -12.43 -15.07 -19.82
CA ILE A 273 -13.20 -14.94 -18.58
C ILE A 273 -14.13 -13.73 -18.74
N LYS A 274 -15.41 -13.90 -18.36
CA LYS A 274 -16.36 -12.78 -18.18
C LYS A 274 -16.79 -12.74 -16.73
N ILE A 275 -16.71 -11.58 -16.11
CA ILE A 275 -17.16 -11.34 -14.73
C ILE A 275 -18.28 -10.34 -14.77
N ARG A 276 -19.47 -10.73 -14.22
CA ARG A 276 -20.58 -9.83 -14.01
C ARG A 276 -20.47 -9.19 -12.66
N HIS A 277 -20.60 -7.89 -12.65
CA HIS A 277 -20.56 -7.03 -11.48
C HIS A 277 -21.93 -6.47 -11.16
N LYS A 278 -22.03 -5.63 -10.12
CA LYS A 278 -23.23 -4.87 -9.82
C LYS A 278 -23.54 -3.84 -10.92
N ASP A 279 -24.73 -3.28 -10.91
CA ASP A 279 -25.22 -2.18 -11.78
C ASP A 279 -25.06 -2.41 -13.28
N GLY A 280 -25.12 -3.68 -13.71
CA GLY A 280 -25.05 -4.08 -15.11
C GLY A 280 -23.68 -3.96 -15.76
N TYR A 281 -22.63 -3.86 -14.95
CA TYR A 281 -21.26 -3.92 -15.45
C TYR A 281 -20.79 -5.36 -15.69
N GLU A 282 -19.95 -5.54 -16.71
CA GLU A 282 -19.26 -6.79 -17.06
C GLU A 282 -17.85 -6.46 -17.49
N THR A 283 -16.88 -7.23 -16.99
CA THR A 283 -15.50 -7.18 -17.49
C THR A 283 -15.16 -8.47 -18.23
N ARG A 284 -14.34 -8.34 -19.27
CA ARG A 284 -13.85 -9.46 -20.09
C ARG A 284 -12.34 -9.46 -20.13
N TYR A 285 -11.79 -10.66 -20.02
CA TYR A 285 -10.35 -10.94 -19.98
C TYR A 285 -10.05 -12.01 -21.03
N ALA A 286 -9.50 -11.58 -22.17
CA ALA A 286 -9.30 -12.45 -23.31
C ALA A 286 -7.83 -12.76 -23.61
N HIS A 287 -7.61 -13.65 -24.57
CA HIS A 287 -6.30 -14.17 -25.03
C HIS A 287 -5.49 -14.87 -23.92
N LEU A 288 -6.16 -15.39 -22.88
CA LEU A 288 -5.50 -16.00 -21.72
C LEU A 288 -4.75 -17.28 -22.13
N LYS A 289 -3.60 -17.52 -21.44
CA LYS A 289 -2.86 -18.79 -21.48
C LYS A 289 -3.67 -19.89 -20.80
N SER A 290 -4.16 -19.57 -19.59
CA SER A 290 -4.93 -20.49 -18.74
C SER A 290 -5.74 -19.73 -17.72
N TYR A 291 -6.74 -20.42 -17.16
CA TYR A 291 -7.49 -19.97 -16.00
C TYR A 291 -6.72 -20.37 -14.73
N ARG A 292 -6.84 -19.59 -13.65
CA ARG A 292 -6.36 -20.02 -12.34
C ARG A 292 -7.22 -21.18 -11.84
N ARG A 293 -6.62 -22.15 -11.13
CA ARG A 293 -7.33 -23.27 -10.50
C ARG A 293 -8.54 -22.78 -9.69
N GLY A 294 -9.68 -23.38 -9.89
CA GLY A 294 -10.95 -23.03 -9.23
C GLY A 294 -11.73 -21.87 -9.88
N ILE A 295 -11.23 -21.23 -10.94
CA ILE A 295 -11.98 -20.23 -11.72
C ILE A 295 -12.83 -20.94 -12.77
N LYS A 296 -14.16 -20.97 -12.53
CA LYS A 296 -15.17 -21.56 -13.40
C LYS A 296 -16.45 -20.73 -13.35
N ARG A 297 -17.35 -20.93 -14.32
CA ARG A 297 -18.68 -20.29 -14.32
C ARG A 297 -19.38 -20.51 -12.98
N GLY A 298 -19.98 -19.46 -12.44
CA GLY A 298 -20.65 -19.47 -11.15
C GLY A 298 -19.76 -19.02 -9.98
N LYS A 299 -18.43 -19.10 -10.08
CA LYS A 299 -17.51 -18.71 -9.01
C LYS A 299 -17.60 -17.21 -8.70
N ARG A 300 -17.70 -16.84 -7.43
CA ARG A 300 -17.52 -15.46 -6.97
C ARG A 300 -16.02 -15.15 -6.81
N VAL A 301 -15.62 -13.99 -7.26
CA VAL A 301 -14.23 -13.50 -7.17
C VAL A 301 -14.21 -12.13 -6.51
N LYS A 302 -13.11 -11.83 -5.80
CA LYS A 302 -12.86 -10.54 -5.18
C LYS A 302 -12.02 -9.67 -6.13
N LYS A 303 -12.16 -8.34 -6.04
CA LYS A 303 -11.27 -7.38 -6.69
C LYS A 303 -9.81 -7.70 -6.36
N GLY A 304 -8.92 -7.67 -7.35
CA GLY A 304 -7.51 -7.99 -7.18
C GLY A 304 -7.18 -9.49 -7.13
N GLN A 305 -8.19 -10.37 -7.06
CA GLN A 305 -7.96 -11.83 -7.08
C GLN A 305 -7.42 -12.27 -8.44
N THR A 306 -6.34 -13.05 -8.46
CA THR A 306 -5.83 -13.66 -9.70
C THR A 306 -6.88 -14.63 -10.26
N ILE A 307 -7.23 -14.44 -11.54
CA ILE A 307 -8.25 -15.22 -12.25
C ILE A 307 -7.69 -16.05 -13.40
N GLY A 308 -6.53 -15.66 -13.93
CA GLY A 308 -5.89 -16.33 -15.06
C GLY A 308 -4.51 -15.77 -15.35
N TYR A 309 -3.98 -16.10 -16.50
CA TYR A 309 -2.62 -15.73 -16.89
C TYR A 309 -2.59 -15.26 -18.34
N VAL A 310 -1.78 -14.23 -18.63
CA VAL A 310 -1.61 -13.64 -19.96
C VAL A 310 -1.16 -14.71 -20.95
N GLY A 311 -1.74 -14.72 -22.12
CA GLY A 311 -1.42 -15.60 -23.23
C GLY A 311 -1.47 -14.92 -24.58
N SER A 312 -1.71 -15.73 -25.62
CA SER A 312 -1.88 -15.28 -27.00
C SER A 312 -2.86 -16.22 -27.73
N THR A 313 -3.93 -16.64 -27.02
CA THR A 313 -4.92 -17.58 -27.59
C THR A 313 -5.99 -16.83 -28.40
N GLY A 314 -6.57 -17.49 -29.41
CA GLY A 314 -7.52 -16.86 -30.33
C GLY A 314 -6.83 -15.97 -31.35
N ARG A 315 -7.48 -14.88 -31.79
CA ARG A 315 -6.92 -13.95 -32.77
C ARG A 315 -6.04 -12.91 -32.08
N SER A 316 -4.77 -13.22 -31.89
CA SER A 316 -3.79 -12.42 -31.20
C SER A 316 -2.46 -12.47 -31.95
N THR A 317 -1.77 -11.34 -32.07
CA THR A 317 -0.47 -11.19 -32.75
C THR A 317 0.72 -11.42 -31.80
N GLY A 318 0.47 -11.51 -30.49
CA GLY A 318 1.52 -11.70 -29.50
C GLY A 318 0.96 -11.72 -28.07
N PRO A 319 1.79 -11.99 -27.05
CA PRO A 319 1.33 -12.08 -25.68
C PRO A 319 0.78 -10.73 -25.15
N HIS A 320 -0.50 -10.68 -24.86
CA HIS A 320 -1.18 -9.54 -24.24
C HIS A 320 -2.49 -9.97 -23.59
N LEU A 321 -3.02 -9.13 -22.70
CA LEU A 321 -4.40 -9.21 -22.22
C LEU A 321 -5.26 -8.24 -23.03
N HIS A 322 -6.29 -8.72 -23.69
CA HIS A 322 -7.38 -7.87 -24.17
C HIS A 322 -8.43 -7.74 -23.07
N PHE A 323 -8.66 -6.51 -22.60
CA PHE A 323 -9.54 -6.19 -21.48
C PHE A 323 -10.70 -5.30 -21.96
N GLU A 324 -11.94 -5.77 -21.78
CA GLU A 324 -13.13 -4.97 -22.04
C GLU A 324 -13.88 -4.61 -20.76
N LEU A 325 -14.43 -3.41 -20.74
CA LEU A 325 -15.44 -2.98 -19.79
C LEU A 325 -16.76 -2.74 -20.53
N ARG A 326 -17.84 -3.31 -20.02
CA ARG A 326 -19.16 -3.18 -20.60
C ARG A 326 -20.18 -2.73 -19.56
N LYS A 327 -21.14 -1.90 -19.96
CA LYS A 327 -22.29 -1.51 -19.13
C LYS A 327 -23.57 -1.84 -19.89
N LYS A 328 -24.46 -2.63 -19.28
CA LYS A 328 -25.71 -3.10 -19.92
C LYS A 328 -25.48 -3.61 -21.36
N GLY A 329 -24.44 -4.47 -21.52
CA GLY A 329 -24.08 -5.07 -22.80
C GLY A 329 -23.27 -4.20 -23.76
N ARG A 330 -23.21 -2.89 -23.59
CA ARG A 330 -22.46 -1.96 -24.47
C ARG A 330 -21.00 -1.79 -23.95
N ALA A 331 -20.03 -1.88 -24.87
CA ALA A 331 -18.63 -1.63 -24.54
C ALA A 331 -18.40 -0.14 -24.25
N ILE A 332 -17.69 0.14 -23.17
CA ILE A 332 -17.30 1.49 -22.76
C ILE A 332 -15.78 1.54 -22.61
N ASN A 333 -15.18 2.73 -22.72
CA ASN A 333 -13.74 2.89 -22.59
C ASN A 333 -13.26 2.49 -21.19
N PRO A 334 -12.43 1.44 -21.04
CA PRO A 334 -11.93 1.01 -19.74
C PRO A 334 -11.02 2.02 -19.05
N ALA A 335 -10.49 3.00 -19.79
CA ALA A 335 -9.71 4.09 -19.21
C ALA A 335 -10.56 5.11 -18.46
N LYS A 336 -11.85 5.20 -18.77
CA LYS A 336 -12.80 6.04 -18.01
C LYS A 336 -13.07 5.39 -16.66
N ARG A 337 -12.89 6.14 -15.61
CA ARG A 337 -13.19 5.68 -14.24
C ARG A 337 -14.71 5.50 -14.09
N VAL A 338 -15.09 4.43 -13.43
CA VAL A 338 -16.49 4.09 -13.21
C VAL A 338 -16.80 4.25 -11.74
N GLN A 339 -17.64 5.22 -11.42
CA GLN A 339 -18.29 5.29 -10.11
C GLN A 339 -19.52 4.39 -10.13
N LEU A 340 -19.63 3.52 -9.13
CA LEU A 340 -20.89 2.83 -8.86
C LEU A 340 -21.68 3.60 -7.83
N THR A 341 -22.99 3.53 -7.96
CA THR A 341 -23.92 3.94 -6.92
C THR A 341 -23.69 3.03 -5.71
N THR A 342 -23.08 3.58 -4.70
CA THR A 342 -22.63 2.87 -3.53
C THR A 342 -23.67 2.94 -2.42
N LYS A 343 -23.54 2.08 -1.44
CA LYS A 343 -24.39 2.01 -0.26
C LYS A 343 -24.42 3.40 0.40
N LYS A 344 -25.59 3.99 0.56
CA LYS A 344 -25.80 5.14 1.46
C LYS A 344 -25.92 4.64 2.87
N LEU A 345 -25.34 5.37 3.81
CA LEU A 345 -25.49 5.09 5.24
C LEU A 345 -26.95 5.16 5.65
N LYS A 346 -27.39 4.26 6.50
CA LYS A 346 -28.73 4.24 7.09
C LYS A 346 -28.86 5.33 8.14
N LYS A 347 -30.10 5.72 8.49
CA LYS A 347 -30.42 6.90 9.30
C LYS A 347 -29.51 7.07 10.54
N LYS A 348 -29.42 6.08 11.40
CA LYS A 348 -28.60 6.12 12.64
C LYS A 348 -27.08 6.16 12.34
N GLU A 349 -26.61 5.38 11.36
CA GLU A 349 -25.19 5.39 10.91
C GLU A 349 -24.83 6.73 10.26
N LYS A 350 -25.79 7.34 9.54
CA LYS A 350 -25.60 8.62 8.87
C LYS A 350 -25.43 9.78 9.86
N GLU A 351 -26.20 9.82 10.93
CA GLU A 351 -26.09 10.85 11.98
C GLU A 351 -24.70 10.82 12.65
N ALA A 352 -24.24 9.63 13.04
CA ALA A 352 -22.90 9.46 13.60
C ALA A 352 -21.80 9.84 12.60
N PHE A 353 -21.98 9.51 11.32
CA PHE A 353 -21.05 9.88 10.25
C PHE A 353 -21.02 11.39 10.01
N LEU A 354 -22.16 12.05 9.99
CA LEU A 354 -22.22 13.53 9.80
C LEU A 354 -21.51 14.27 10.95
N LYS A 355 -21.60 13.77 12.18
CA LYS A 355 -20.80 14.32 13.29
C LYS A 355 -19.31 14.13 13.06
N LEU A 356 -18.88 12.93 12.61
CA LEU A 356 -17.50 12.63 12.28
C LEU A 356 -16.97 13.53 11.14
N SER A 357 -17.73 13.67 10.05
CA SER A 357 -17.33 14.49 8.90
C SER A 357 -17.25 15.96 9.25
N LYS A 358 -18.15 16.48 10.12
CA LYS A 358 -18.09 17.85 10.61
C LYS A 358 -16.77 18.12 11.36
N ASN A 359 -16.38 17.25 12.29
CA ASN A 359 -15.12 17.39 13.02
C ASN A 359 -13.90 17.40 12.08
N TYR A 360 -13.92 16.55 11.03
CA TYR A 360 -12.84 16.54 10.02
C TYR A 360 -12.86 17.80 9.17
N ASN A 361 -14.02 18.36 8.83
CA ASN A 361 -14.10 19.61 8.07
C ASN A 361 -13.51 20.79 8.85
N GLU A 362 -13.81 20.88 10.16
CA GLU A 362 -13.21 21.87 11.04
C GLU A 362 -11.67 21.72 11.10
N SER A 363 -11.20 20.48 11.22
CA SER A 363 -9.75 20.19 11.18
C SER A 363 -9.11 20.53 9.83
N ILE A 364 -9.75 20.20 8.72
CA ILE A 364 -9.27 20.52 7.36
C ILE A 364 -9.18 22.04 7.17
N ALA A 365 -10.21 22.80 7.61
CA ALA A 365 -10.21 24.24 7.52
C ALA A 365 -9.04 24.86 8.31
N LEU A 366 -8.81 24.38 9.54
CA LEU A 366 -7.68 24.81 10.36
C LEU A 366 -6.32 24.52 9.71
N HIS A 367 -6.16 23.34 9.09
CA HIS A 367 -4.93 22.99 8.39
C HIS A 367 -4.70 23.81 7.13
N LEU A 368 -5.75 24.18 6.41
CA LEU A 368 -5.68 25.11 5.27
C LEU A 368 -5.26 26.50 5.72
N GLU A 369 -5.93 27.05 6.75
CA GLU A 369 -5.63 28.38 7.29
C GLU A 369 -4.18 28.49 7.78
N ASN A 370 -3.67 27.46 8.45
CA ASN A 370 -2.29 27.41 8.96
C ASN A 370 -1.26 26.97 7.93
N GLU A 371 -1.64 26.67 6.68
CA GLU A 371 -0.76 26.11 5.65
C GLU A 371 0.13 24.96 6.19
N THR A 372 -0.49 24.01 6.89
CA THR A 372 0.22 22.96 7.63
C THR A 372 1.18 22.18 6.75
N LYS A 373 2.49 22.32 6.97
CA LYS A 373 3.55 21.67 6.20
C LYS A 373 3.77 20.24 6.68
N PHE A 374 4.19 19.39 5.76
CA PHE A 374 4.63 18.03 6.10
C PHE A 374 5.91 18.09 6.95
N VAL A 375 5.85 17.50 8.13
CA VAL A 375 7.02 17.45 9.04
C VAL A 375 7.83 16.18 8.75
N LYS A 376 9.03 16.37 8.22
CA LYS A 376 10.00 15.26 8.11
C LYS A 376 10.50 14.94 9.50
N GLN A 377 10.08 13.80 10.03
CA GLN A 377 10.49 13.41 11.38
C GLN A 377 11.99 13.14 11.48
N GLN A 378 12.62 13.68 12.52
CA GLN A 378 14.00 13.36 12.88
C GLN A 378 14.10 11.95 13.43
N LYS A 379 15.25 11.30 13.20
CA LYS A 379 15.57 9.97 13.72
C LYS A 379 15.76 10.06 15.24
N ILE A 380 14.73 9.73 16.00
CA ILE A 380 14.86 9.58 17.46
C ILE A 380 14.90 8.08 17.77
N TYR A 381 16.07 7.59 18.15
CA TYR A 381 16.24 6.23 18.64
C TYR A 381 16.23 6.24 20.15
N LYS A 382 15.24 5.59 20.76
CA LYS A 382 15.24 5.31 22.20
C LYS A 382 15.68 3.86 22.41
N GLN A 383 16.68 3.64 23.25
CA GLN A 383 17.21 2.31 23.58
C GLN A 383 16.14 1.36 24.11
N CYS A 384 15.14 1.89 24.79
CA CYS A 384 13.99 1.17 25.34
C CYS A 384 13.16 0.38 24.29
N TYR A 385 13.18 0.73 23.01
CA TYR A 385 12.51 -0.05 21.97
C TYR A 385 13.08 -1.45 21.75
N PHE A 386 14.32 -1.67 22.19
CA PHE A 386 14.98 -2.96 22.12
C PHE A 386 14.75 -3.82 23.36
N ASN A 387 14.32 -3.24 24.49
CA ASN A 387 14.20 -3.93 25.78
C ASN A 387 12.76 -4.14 26.25
N ASN A 388 11.76 -3.79 25.44
CA ASN A 388 10.33 -3.79 25.80
C ASN A 388 9.95 -2.97 27.07
N GLU A 389 10.86 -2.17 27.59
CA GLU A 389 10.72 -1.37 28.81
C GLU A 389 10.74 0.11 28.47
N CYS A 390 9.68 0.62 27.83
CA CYS A 390 9.55 2.03 27.51
C CYS A 390 8.61 2.74 28.46
N GLU A 391 9.11 3.44 29.43
CA GLU A 391 8.42 4.59 30.01
C GLU A 391 8.62 5.83 29.13
N GLU A 392 7.53 6.51 28.78
CA GLU A 392 7.58 7.79 28.08
C GLU A 392 8.15 8.86 29.03
N LYS A 393 9.44 9.12 28.96
CA LYS A 393 9.99 10.38 29.47
C LYS A 393 9.75 11.46 28.41
N LYS A 394 8.82 12.37 28.67
CA LYS A 394 8.74 13.65 27.97
C LYS A 394 10.09 14.34 28.08
N ILE A 395 10.71 14.60 26.96
CA ILE A 395 11.80 15.57 26.89
C ILE A 395 11.14 16.88 26.54
N ASP A 396 10.95 17.72 27.54
CA ASP A 396 10.66 19.13 27.37
C ASP A 396 11.93 19.82 26.83
N GLY A 397 11.80 20.53 25.70
CA GLY A 397 12.86 21.32 25.10
C GLY A 397 12.55 21.67 23.68
#